data_5f4b0ca70f6310434b0c30f6b69a8b94
#
_entry.id   5f4b0ca70f6310434b0c30f6b69a8b94
#
_cell.length_a   1.000
_cell.length_b   1.000
_cell.length_c   1.000
_cell.angle_alpha   90.00
_cell.angle_beta   90.00
_cell.angle_gamma   90.00
#
_symmetry.space_group_name_H-M   'P 1'
#
loop_
_entity.id
_entity.type
_entity.pdbx_description
1 polymer ?
#
loop_
_entity_poly.entity_id
_entity_poly.type
_entity_poly.pdbx_seq_one_letter_code
_entity_poly.pdbx_strand_id
1 'polypeptide(L)'
;MKVKLPRYIKAYVDQNGKARYYFRRAGFKSAVLPGVPFSPEFMQAYEIALAGQPAAVGAARVQPGSMHALAISYYSSLDYLKMKPYSQRLRRNVIERFCRETDVNGVRNGDKRAALLQRDHVVRFMAARADRPESANELRKALRGLMRHAVDIKLRTDDPTQGIRRLAPRSRQGFHSWDESEIAKFENTHPVGSKPRLALALGLYTGQAKQDVIAMGPQHIREGVLTWVRMKTAQSTGIEVYIEVQAELRHIIDATPSGHLTFLTTAAGAPFTAENFGKWFKAQCNAAGLPHCTFHGLRKACARRMAESECTPHEIAAVTGHASLKEVERYTRAASRKLLAQSAMAKVRKRTASV
;
A
#
# COMPACT_ATOMS: atom_id res chain seq x y z
N MET A 1 -36.30 20.27 -23.56
CA MET A 1 -35.85 19.97 -22.18
C MET A 1 -35.31 18.53 -22.09
N LYS A 2 -34.06 18.31 -21.67
CA LYS A 2 -33.56 16.96 -21.38
C LYS A 2 -34.17 16.49 -20.07
N VAL A 3 -35.04 15.49 -20.11
CA VAL A 3 -35.67 14.89 -18.92
C VAL A 3 -34.57 14.22 -18.09
N LYS A 4 -34.41 14.65 -16.84
CA LYS A 4 -33.41 14.10 -15.93
C LYS A 4 -33.90 12.75 -15.40
N LEU A 5 -33.24 11.66 -15.81
CA LEU A 5 -33.56 10.30 -15.35
C LEU A 5 -33.28 10.14 -13.85
N PRO A 6 -34.03 9.25 -13.15
CA PRO A 6 -33.77 8.88 -11.78
C PRO A 6 -32.34 8.35 -11.57
N ARG A 7 -31.85 8.36 -10.34
CA ARG A 7 -30.49 7.88 -10.00
C ARG A 7 -30.30 6.41 -10.43
N TYR A 8 -29.06 6.06 -10.76
CA TYR A 8 -28.65 4.68 -11.12
C TYR A 8 -29.26 4.15 -12.42
N ILE A 9 -29.83 4.97 -13.28
CA ILE A 9 -30.31 4.56 -14.59
C ILE A 9 -29.23 4.87 -15.64
N LYS A 10 -28.90 3.85 -16.44
CA LYS A 10 -28.06 3.96 -17.65
C LYS A 10 -28.94 3.76 -18.87
N ALA A 11 -28.92 4.74 -19.77
CA ALA A 11 -29.60 4.68 -21.07
C ALA A 11 -28.55 4.41 -22.15
N TYR A 12 -28.90 3.59 -23.13
CA TYR A 12 -28.14 3.44 -24.36
C TYR A 12 -29.11 3.17 -25.52
N VAL A 13 -28.66 3.39 -26.74
CA VAL A 13 -29.41 3.06 -27.95
C VAL A 13 -28.88 1.74 -28.49
N ASP A 14 -29.75 0.78 -28.72
CA ASP A 14 -29.38 -0.51 -29.28
C ASP A 14 -29.11 -0.40 -30.81
N GLN A 15 -28.57 -1.47 -31.40
CA GLN A 15 -28.23 -1.51 -32.84
C GLN A 15 -29.42 -1.27 -33.79
N ASN A 16 -30.65 -1.32 -33.28
CA ASN A 16 -31.88 -1.03 -34.02
C ASN A 16 -32.41 0.39 -33.77
N GLY A 17 -31.59 1.25 -33.16
CA GLY A 17 -31.97 2.64 -32.86
C GLY A 17 -32.94 2.79 -31.66
N LYS A 18 -33.26 1.72 -30.92
CA LYS A 18 -34.21 1.74 -29.81
C LYS A 18 -33.53 2.05 -28.50
N ALA A 19 -34.08 3.03 -27.75
CA ALA A 19 -33.57 3.37 -26.42
C ALA A 19 -33.83 2.26 -25.42
N ARG A 20 -32.83 1.87 -24.67
CA ARG A 20 -32.88 0.86 -23.62
C ARG A 20 -32.40 1.47 -22.30
N TYR A 21 -33.04 1.10 -21.21
CA TYR A 21 -32.78 1.60 -19.88
C TYR A 21 -32.46 0.47 -18.92
N TYR A 22 -31.44 0.65 -18.11
CA TYR A 22 -30.99 -0.31 -17.12
C TYR A 22 -30.76 0.35 -15.76
N PHE A 23 -31.25 -0.29 -14.72
CA PHE A 23 -30.82 0.03 -13.37
C PHE A 23 -29.42 -0.54 -13.13
N ARG A 24 -28.45 0.32 -12.78
CA ARG A 24 -27.09 -0.06 -12.45
C ARG A 24 -26.61 0.69 -11.22
N ARG A 25 -26.63 0.01 -10.09
CA ARG A 25 -26.09 0.49 -8.82
C ARG A 25 -25.02 -0.49 -8.33
N ALA A 26 -23.88 0.01 -7.84
CA ALA A 26 -22.80 -0.84 -7.32
C ALA A 26 -23.32 -1.70 -6.17
N GLY A 27 -23.10 -3.03 -6.25
CA GLY A 27 -23.59 -4.00 -5.27
C GLY A 27 -25.02 -4.52 -5.52
N PHE A 28 -25.74 -3.97 -6.48
CA PHE A 28 -27.12 -4.42 -6.81
C PHE A 28 -27.14 -5.22 -8.12
N LYS A 29 -28.11 -6.12 -8.26
CA LYS A 29 -28.31 -6.81 -9.53
C LYS A 29 -28.78 -5.82 -10.60
N SER A 30 -28.13 -5.83 -11.76
CA SER A 30 -28.57 -5.02 -12.89
C SER A 30 -29.93 -5.48 -13.36
N ALA A 31 -30.88 -4.57 -13.54
CA ALA A 31 -32.22 -4.87 -14.01
C ALA A 31 -32.56 -4.06 -15.27
N VAL A 32 -33.27 -4.69 -16.20
CA VAL A 32 -33.85 -4.00 -17.37
C VAL A 32 -35.05 -3.21 -16.90
N LEU A 33 -35.16 -1.96 -17.33
CA LEU A 33 -36.29 -1.10 -17.05
C LEU A 33 -37.17 -1.02 -18.33
N PRO A 34 -38.33 -1.66 -18.34
CA PRO A 34 -39.23 -1.69 -19.52
C PRO A 34 -39.90 -0.32 -19.73
N GLY A 35 -40.39 -0.12 -20.96
CA GLY A 35 -41.20 1.08 -21.27
C GLY A 35 -40.42 2.37 -21.47
N VAL A 36 -41.12 3.46 -21.45
CA VAL A 36 -40.56 4.83 -21.54
C VAL A 36 -40.26 5.36 -20.14
N PRO A 37 -39.20 6.15 -19.95
CA PRO A 37 -38.91 6.76 -18.66
C PRO A 37 -40.12 7.43 -18.05
N PHE A 38 -40.35 7.15 -16.75
CA PHE A 38 -41.49 7.64 -15.94
C PHE A 38 -42.83 6.98 -16.26
N SER A 39 -42.96 6.01 -17.17
CA SER A 39 -44.16 5.23 -17.27
C SER A 39 -44.40 4.39 -15.99
N PRO A 40 -45.65 3.99 -15.68
CA PRO A 40 -45.95 3.16 -14.50
C PRO A 40 -45.10 1.87 -14.47
N GLU A 41 -44.97 1.19 -15.60
CA GLU A 41 -44.16 -0.03 -15.73
C GLU A 41 -42.65 0.23 -15.48
N PHE A 42 -42.15 1.34 -15.99
CA PHE A 42 -40.77 1.75 -15.79
C PHE A 42 -40.50 2.06 -14.30
N MET A 43 -41.38 2.83 -13.67
CA MET A 43 -41.22 3.22 -12.27
C MET A 43 -41.38 2.02 -11.33
N GLN A 44 -42.32 1.12 -11.60
CA GLN A 44 -42.50 -0.12 -10.84
C GLN A 44 -41.22 -1.00 -10.91
N ALA A 45 -40.68 -1.21 -12.11
CA ALA A 45 -39.43 -1.96 -12.29
C ALA A 45 -38.23 -1.27 -11.61
N TYR A 46 -38.20 0.06 -11.63
CA TYR A 46 -37.17 0.84 -10.94
C TYR A 46 -37.27 0.71 -9.41
N GLU A 47 -38.45 0.80 -8.84
CA GLU A 47 -38.68 0.64 -7.38
C GLU A 47 -38.33 -0.76 -6.91
N ILE A 48 -38.72 -1.80 -7.66
CA ILE A 48 -38.35 -3.19 -7.37
C ILE A 48 -36.80 -3.34 -7.41
N ALA A 49 -36.12 -2.75 -8.41
CA ALA A 49 -34.66 -2.81 -8.51
C ALA A 49 -33.97 -2.00 -7.40
N LEU A 50 -34.60 -0.90 -6.96
CA LEU A 50 -34.07 -0.05 -5.89
C LEU A 50 -34.25 -0.68 -4.51
N ALA A 51 -35.39 -1.35 -4.27
CA ALA A 51 -35.73 -2.08 -3.04
C ALA A 51 -34.97 -3.42 -2.92
N GLY A 52 -34.42 -3.91 -4.05
CA GLY A 52 -33.65 -5.14 -4.07
C GLY A 52 -32.47 -5.06 -3.09
N GLN A 53 -32.26 -6.12 -2.30
CA GLN A 53 -31.08 -6.22 -1.46
C GLN A 53 -29.80 -6.23 -2.32
N PRO A 54 -28.68 -5.65 -1.86
CA PRO A 54 -27.42 -5.74 -2.57
C PRO A 54 -27.11 -7.22 -2.81
N ALA A 55 -27.14 -7.66 -4.05
CA ALA A 55 -26.72 -9.01 -4.38
C ALA A 55 -25.24 -9.12 -3.95
N ALA A 56 -24.95 -10.01 -3.03
CA ALA A 56 -23.58 -10.38 -2.74
C ALA A 56 -22.95 -10.83 -4.07
N VAL A 57 -22.05 -10.02 -4.61
CA VAL A 57 -21.48 -10.22 -5.94
C VAL A 57 -20.85 -11.62 -6.00
N GLY A 58 -21.43 -12.52 -6.79
CA GLY A 58 -20.97 -13.91 -6.94
C GLY A 58 -21.68 -14.95 -6.05
N ALA A 59 -22.54 -14.60 -5.09
CA ALA A 59 -23.19 -15.55 -4.20
C ALA A 59 -24.03 -16.63 -4.93
N ALA A 60 -24.65 -16.30 -6.06
CA ALA A 60 -25.47 -17.22 -6.83
C ALA A 60 -24.66 -18.27 -7.66
N ARG A 61 -23.31 -18.14 -7.72
CA ARG A 61 -22.44 -19.02 -8.52
C ARG A 61 -21.43 -19.82 -7.69
N VAL A 62 -21.49 -19.68 -6.37
CA VAL A 62 -20.47 -20.25 -5.47
C VAL A 62 -21.06 -21.42 -4.70
N GLN A 63 -20.42 -22.59 -4.79
CA GLN A 63 -20.84 -23.79 -4.07
C GLN A 63 -20.73 -23.58 -2.55
N PRO A 64 -21.81 -23.86 -1.79
CA PRO A 64 -21.74 -23.80 -0.32
C PRO A 64 -20.61 -24.67 0.24
N GLY A 65 -19.90 -24.15 1.24
CA GLY A 65 -18.75 -24.84 1.86
C GLY A 65 -17.46 -24.83 1.07
N SER A 66 -17.43 -24.20 -0.12
CA SER A 66 -16.19 -23.99 -0.91
C SER A 66 -15.30 -22.91 -0.27
N MET A 67 -14.01 -22.88 -0.67
CA MET A 67 -13.08 -21.81 -0.27
C MET A 67 -13.57 -20.44 -0.71
N HIS A 68 -14.23 -20.35 -1.86
CA HIS A 68 -14.78 -19.09 -2.36
C HIS A 68 -15.98 -18.63 -1.52
N ALA A 69 -16.88 -19.56 -1.12
CA ALA A 69 -18.00 -19.24 -0.21
C ALA A 69 -17.46 -18.75 1.15
N LEU A 70 -16.44 -19.41 1.69
CA LEU A 70 -15.76 -18.99 2.91
C LEU A 70 -15.14 -17.59 2.76
N ALA A 71 -14.50 -17.29 1.61
CA ALA A 71 -13.92 -15.99 1.35
C ALA A 71 -14.98 -14.87 1.35
N ILE A 72 -16.13 -15.10 0.72
CA ILE A 72 -17.25 -14.14 0.71
C ILE A 72 -17.74 -13.89 2.14
N SER A 73 -17.95 -14.94 2.93
CA SER A 73 -18.33 -14.83 4.35
C SER A 73 -17.28 -14.08 5.17
N TYR A 74 -15.99 -14.35 4.95
CA TYR A 74 -14.88 -13.67 5.63
C TYR A 74 -14.85 -12.16 5.35
N TYR A 75 -15.18 -11.72 4.13
CA TYR A 75 -15.20 -10.28 3.80
C TYR A 75 -16.26 -9.48 4.57
N SER A 76 -17.25 -10.17 5.15
CA SER A 76 -18.27 -9.57 6.01
C SER A 76 -17.96 -9.73 7.51
N SER A 77 -16.85 -10.41 7.87
CA SER A 77 -16.49 -10.65 9.27
C SER A 77 -15.94 -9.39 9.94
N LEU A 78 -16.11 -9.31 11.26
CA LEU A 78 -15.59 -8.21 12.08
C LEU A 78 -14.06 -8.09 11.95
N ASP A 79 -13.35 -9.20 11.88
CA ASP A 79 -11.90 -9.22 11.75
C ASP A 79 -11.42 -8.63 10.43
N TYR A 80 -12.18 -8.85 9.35
CA TYR A 80 -11.87 -8.24 8.05
C TYR A 80 -12.24 -6.76 8.02
N LEU A 81 -13.42 -6.41 8.52
CA LEU A 81 -13.94 -5.04 8.49
C LEU A 81 -13.13 -4.07 9.39
N LYS A 82 -12.54 -4.57 10.48
CA LYS A 82 -11.61 -3.78 11.33
C LYS A 82 -10.29 -3.43 10.63
N MET A 83 -9.92 -4.12 9.55
CA MET A 83 -8.69 -3.78 8.83
C MET A 83 -8.84 -2.46 8.08
N LYS A 84 -7.73 -1.71 7.94
CA LYS A 84 -7.70 -0.50 7.09
C LYS A 84 -8.10 -0.84 5.65
N PRO A 85 -8.78 0.06 4.91
CA PRO A 85 -9.24 -0.20 3.54
C PRO A 85 -8.18 -0.74 2.59
N TYR A 86 -6.94 -0.21 2.68
CA TYR A 86 -5.81 -0.73 1.91
C TYR A 86 -5.48 -2.19 2.27
N SER A 87 -5.49 -2.54 3.56
CA SER A 87 -5.22 -3.91 4.02
C SER A 87 -6.32 -4.88 3.61
N GLN A 88 -7.59 -4.43 3.64
CA GLN A 88 -8.73 -5.19 3.14
C GLN A 88 -8.55 -5.51 1.65
N ARG A 89 -8.26 -4.48 0.84
CA ARG A 89 -8.04 -4.64 -0.61
C ARG A 89 -6.87 -5.58 -0.91
N LEU A 90 -5.75 -5.43 -0.21
CA LEU A 90 -4.59 -6.31 -0.39
C LEU A 90 -4.94 -7.76 -0.02
N ARG A 91 -5.57 -7.96 1.13
CA ARG A 91 -6.00 -9.26 1.62
C ARG A 91 -6.96 -9.93 0.62
N ARG A 92 -7.96 -9.18 0.16
CA ARG A 92 -8.93 -9.64 -0.84
C ARG A 92 -8.24 -10.04 -2.14
N ASN A 93 -7.34 -9.22 -2.65
CA ASN A 93 -6.60 -9.53 -3.89
C ASN A 93 -5.79 -10.83 -3.78
N VAL A 94 -5.18 -11.09 -2.62
CA VAL A 94 -4.44 -12.35 -2.38
C VAL A 94 -5.38 -13.55 -2.36
N ILE A 95 -6.50 -13.45 -1.66
CA ILE A 95 -7.50 -14.53 -1.56
C ILE A 95 -8.13 -14.80 -2.94
N GLU A 96 -8.57 -13.77 -3.65
CA GLU A 96 -9.19 -13.89 -4.97
C GLU A 96 -8.23 -14.50 -6.02
N ARG A 97 -6.94 -14.14 -5.94
CA ARG A 97 -5.91 -14.76 -6.78
C ARG A 97 -5.77 -16.23 -6.47
N PHE A 98 -5.65 -16.59 -5.19
CA PHE A 98 -5.56 -17.97 -4.74
C PHE A 98 -6.79 -18.79 -5.17
N CYS A 99 -7.98 -18.25 -5.03
CA CYS A 99 -9.21 -18.93 -5.45
C CYS A 99 -9.28 -19.19 -6.97
N ARG A 100 -8.64 -18.34 -7.78
CA ARG A 100 -8.58 -18.51 -9.24
C ARG A 100 -7.51 -19.50 -9.71
N GLU A 101 -6.49 -19.73 -8.91
CA GLU A 101 -5.43 -20.70 -9.25
C GLU A 101 -6.01 -22.11 -9.30
N THR A 102 -5.57 -22.88 -10.30
CA THR A 102 -5.98 -24.29 -10.52
C THR A 102 -4.91 -25.25 -10.00
N ASP A 103 -5.33 -26.44 -9.61
CA ASP A 103 -4.44 -27.56 -9.38
C ASP A 103 -4.05 -28.28 -10.68
N VAL A 104 -3.29 -29.37 -10.57
CA VAL A 104 -2.84 -30.19 -11.70
C VAL A 104 -3.98 -30.83 -12.49
N ASN A 105 -5.17 -30.94 -11.92
CA ASN A 105 -6.38 -31.46 -12.55
C ASN A 105 -7.27 -30.34 -13.12
N GLY A 106 -6.81 -29.08 -13.13
CA GLY A 106 -7.57 -27.94 -13.61
C GLY A 106 -8.66 -27.45 -12.64
N VAL A 107 -8.78 -28.01 -11.44
CA VAL A 107 -9.77 -27.59 -10.44
C VAL A 107 -9.31 -26.35 -9.71
N ARG A 108 -10.12 -25.28 -9.68
CA ARG A 108 -9.80 -24.04 -8.98
C ARG A 108 -9.75 -24.27 -7.47
N ASN A 109 -8.78 -23.63 -6.80
CA ASN A 109 -8.71 -23.68 -5.33
C ASN A 109 -9.97 -23.10 -4.68
N GLY A 110 -10.61 -22.11 -5.30
CA GLY A 110 -11.86 -21.51 -4.83
C GLY A 110 -13.04 -22.48 -4.79
N ASP A 111 -13.07 -23.48 -5.67
CA ASP A 111 -14.17 -24.43 -5.80
C ASP A 111 -14.02 -25.62 -4.83
N LYS A 112 -12.82 -25.80 -4.25
CA LYS A 112 -12.56 -26.88 -3.29
C LYS A 112 -13.23 -26.62 -1.94
N ARG A 113 -13.66 -27.71 -1.26
CA ARG A 113 -14.28 -27.61 0.07
C ARG A 113 -13.28 -27.08 1.09
N ALA A 114 -13.64 -25.99 1.77
CA ALA A 114 -12.79 -25.35 2.78
C ALA A 114 -12.51 -26.26 3.97
N ALA A 115 -13.45 -27.13 4.32
CA ALA A 115 -13.29 -28.11 5.38
C ALA A 115 -12.17 -29.14 5.11
N LEU A 116 -11.84 -29.40 3.85
CA LEU A 116 -10.83 -30.38 3.43
C LEU A 116 -9.42 -29.80 3.28
N LEU A 117 -9.24 -28.49 3.49
CA LEU A 117 -7.91 -27.89 3.47
C LEU A 117 -7.07 -28.44 4.64
N GLN A 118 -5.94 -29.04 4.33
CA GLN A 118 -5.02 -29.61 5.31
C GLN A 118 -3.70 -28.84 5.38
N ARG A 119 -2.93 -29.07 6.43
CA ARG A 119 -1.65 -28.41 6.68
C ARG A 119 -0.65 -28.60 5.52
N ASP A 120 -0.55 -29.80 4.99
CA ASP A 120 0.35 -30.12 3.88
C ASP A 120 -0.03 -29.37 2.59
N HIS A 121 -1.33 -29.14 2.35
CA HIS A 121 -1.79 -28.30 1.24
C HIS A 121 -1.25 -26.88 1.38
N VAL A 122 -1.33 -26.26 2.57
CA VAL A 122 -0.82 -24.91 2.82
C VAL A 122 0.71 -24.87 2.63
N VAL A 123 1.42 -25.86 3.11
CA VAL A 123 2.88 -25.98 2.93
C VAL A 123 3.23 -26.08 1.44
N ARG A 124 2.52 -26.90 0.66
CA ARG A 124 2.69 -26.99 -0.81
C ARG A 124 2.43 -25.66 -1.53
N PHE A 125 1.37 -24.94 -1.15
CA PHE A 125 1.10 -23.60 -1.74
C PHE A 125 2.21 -22.60 -1.42
N MET A 126 2.82 -22.69 -0.27
CA MET A 126 3.98 -21.84 0.08
C MET A 126 5.23 -22.27 -0.68
N ALA A 127 5.49 -23.59 -0.78
CA ALA A 127 6.64 -24.14 -1.50
C ALA A 127 6.60 -23.77 -3.00
N ALA A 128 5.43 -23.82 -3.63
CA ALA A 128 5.23 -23.38 -5.01
C ALA A 128 5.54 -21.88 -5.24
N ARG A 129 5.78 -21.10 -4.18
CA ARG A 129 6.15 -19.68 -4.19
C ARG A 129 7.48 -19.42 -3.46
N ALA A 130 8.33 -20.44 -3.32
CA ALA A 130 9.61 -20.30 -2.62
C ALA A 130 10.56 -19.28 -3.27
N ASP A 131 10.44 -19.09 -4.58
CA ASP A 131 11.12 -18.04 -5.34
C ASP A 131 10.66 -16.61 -4.95
N ARG A 132 9.47 -16.47 -4.36
CA ARG A 132 8.86 -15.21 -3.93
C ARG A 132 8.34 -15.32 -2.50
N PRO A 133 9.24 -15.38 -1.49
CA PRO A 133 8.88 -15.66 -0.10
C PRO A 133 7.91 -14.64 0.51
N GLU A 134 7.93 -13.38 0.08
CA GLU A 134 6.97 -12.37 0.50
C GLU A 134 5.55 -12.72 0.05
N SER A 135 5.39 -13.17 -1.20
CA SER A 135 4.11 -13.61 -1.75
C SER A 135 3.59 -14.85 -1.04
N ALA A 136 4.47 -15.83 -0.76
CA ALA A 136 4.14 -17.03 0.03
C ALA A 136 3.67 -16.64 1.45
N ASN A 137 4.35 -15.72 2.09
CA ASN A 137 4.02 -15.26 3.44
C ASN A 137 2.69 -14.48 3.48
N GLU A 138 2.39 -13.66 2.46
CA GLU A 138 1.09 -12.99 2.36
C GLU A 138 -0.05 -13.98 2.10
N LEU A 139 0.17 -15.00 1.26
CA LEU A 139 -0.80 -16.08 1.08
C LEU A 139 -1.05 -16.82 2.40
N ARG A 140 0.02 -17.24 3.12
CA ARG A 140 -0.11 -17.88 4.43
C ARG A 140 -0.93 -17.03 5.40
N LYS A 141 -0.67 -15.73 5.46
CA LYS A 141 -1.39 -14.78 6.30
C LYS A 141 -2.86 -14.64 5.88
N ALA A 142 -3.15 -14.71 4.58
CA ALA A 142 -4.51 -14.67 4.05
C ALA A 142 -5.28 -15.94 4.40
N LEU A 143 -4.70 -17.12 4.15
CA LEU A 143 -5.28 -18.42 4.50
C LEU A 143 -5.53 -18.54 6.01
N ARG A 144 -4.60 -18.04 6.84
CA ARG A 144 -4.80 -18.02 8.30
C ARG A 144 -6.03 -17.20 8.71
N GLY A 145 -6.27 -16.06 8.08
CA GLY A 145 -7.49 -15.28 8.31
C GLY A 145 -8.75 -16.04 7.92
N LEU A 146 -8.72 -16.71 6.76
CA LEU A 146 -9.84 -17.53 6.30
C LEU A 146 -10.11 -18.73 7.22
N MET A 147 -9.07 -19.44 7.64
CA MET A 147 -9.23 -20.65 8.48
C MET A 147 -9.69 -20.30 9.89
N ARG A 148 -9.23 -19.21 10.48
CA ARG A 148 -9.77 -18.69 11.73
C ARG A 148 -11.26 -18.40 11.62
N HIS A 149 -11.64 -17.66 10.59
CA HIS A 149 -13.05 -17.38 10.34
C HIS A 149 -13.88 -18.67 10.14
N ALA A 150 -13.31 -19.69 9.45
CA ALA A 150 -13.97 -20.98 9.29
C ALA A 150 -14.20 -21.70 10.63
N VAL A 151 -13.28 -21.56 11.59
CA VAL A 151 -13.45 -22.07 12.96
C VAL A 151 -14.52 -21.26 13.70
N ASP A 152 -14.49 -19.94 13.62
CA ASP A 152 -15.43 -19.03 14.28
C ASP A 152 -16.88 -19.31 13.86
N ILE A 153 -17.11 -19.60 12.56
CA ILE A 153 -18.44 -19.95 12.02
C ILE A 153 -18.76 -21.44 12.10
N LYS A 154 -17.93 -22.22 12.83
CA LYS A 154 -18.10 -23.68 13.03
C LYS A 154 -18.11 -24.51 11.73
N LEU A 155 -17.52 -24.00 10.65
CA LEU A 155 -17.31 -24.76 9.41
C LEU A 155 -16.18 -25.80 9.58
N ARG A 156 -15.27 -25.54 10.53
CA ARG A 156 -14.14 -26.41 10.92
C ARG A 156 -13.95 -26.37 12.44
N THR A 157 -13.28 -27.38 12.96
CA THR A 157 -12.88 -27.45 14.38
C THR A 157 -11.41 -27.08 14.61
N ASP A 158 -10.58 -27.01 13.54
CA ASP A 158 -9.15 -26.81 13.58
C ASP A 158 -8.69 -25.74 12.58
N ASP A 159 -7.52 -25.14 12.81
CA ASP A 159 -6.83 -24.22 11.87
C ASP A 159 -5.58 -24.90 11.28
N PRO A 160 -5.63 -25.39 10.02
CA PRO A 160 -4.52 -26.08 9.37
C PRO A 160 -3.32 -25.15 9.09
N THR A 161 -3.46 -23.84 9.29
CA THR A 161 -2.37 -22.88 9.13
C THR A 161 -1.57 -22.67 10.42
N GLN A 162 -2.03 -23.22 11.53
CA GLN A 162 -1.38 -23.06 12.83
C GLN A 162 0.03 -23.65 12.81
N GLY A 163 1.00 -22.95 13.40
CA GLY A 163 2.39 -23.43 13.51
C GLY A 163 3.17 -23.46 12.19
N ILE A 164 2.59 -23.08 11.05
CA ILE A 164 3.35 -22.95 9.79
C ILE A 164 4.28 -21.73 9.86
N ARG A 165 5.59 -21.98 9.70
CA ARG A 165 6.61 -20.93 9.75
C ARG A 165 6.59 -20.06 8.49
N ARG A 166 7.04 -18.82 8.65
CA ARG A 166 7.25 -17.92 7.52
C ARG A 166 8.51 -18.34 6.75
N LEU A 167 8.48 -18.19 5.43
CA LEU A 167 9.69 -18.29 4.63
C LEU A 167 10.58 -17.08 4.91
N ALA A 168 11.89 -17.32 4.98
CA ALA A 168 12.86 -16.24 5.13
C ALA A 168 12.79 -15.29 3.91
N PRO A 169 12.95 -13.99 4.10
CA PRO A 169 12.99 -13.05 2.98
C PRO A 169 14.23 -13.33 2.11
N ARG A 170 14.11 -13.09 0.81
CA ARG A 170 15.18 -13.30 -0.17
C ARG A 170 16.41 -12.43 0.13
N SER A 171 16.18 -11.23 0.64
CA SER A 171 17.23 -10.33 1.12
C SER A 171 16.96 -9.92 2.56
N ARG A 172 17.95 -10.10 3.43
CA ARG A 172 17.93 -9.60 4.81
C ARG A 172 18.15 -8.09 4.90
N GLN A 173 18.73 -7.48 3.86
CA GLN A 173 19.06 -6.05 3.83
C GLN A 173 17.83 -5.17 3.52
N GLY A 174 16.75 -5.76 2.97
CA GLY A 174 15.57 -5.03 2.53
C GLY A 174 15.86 -4.11 1.35
N PHE A 175 15.17 -2.96 1.27
CA PHE A 175 15.42 -1.98 0.22
C PHE A 175 16.84 -1.40 0.31
N HIS A 176 17.45 -1.14 -0.83
CA HIS A 176 18.73 -0.42 -0.92
C HIS A 176 18.59 0.97 -0.27
N SER A 177 19.59 1.38 0.53
CA SER A 177 19.69 2.75 1.05
C SER A 177 20.55 3.54 0.07
N TRP A 178 20.05 4.66 -0.42
CA TRP A 178 20.83 5.49 -1.33
C TRP A 178 22.11 5.97 -0.64
N ASP A 179 23.23 5.91 -1.35
CA ASP A 179 24.48 6.55 -0.94
C ASP A 179 24.59 7.97 -1.51
N GLU A 180 25.67 8.69 -1.13
CA GLU A 180 25.84 10.09 -1.53
C GLU A 180 26.12 10.23 -3.04
N SER A 181 26.81 9.26 -3.63
CA SER A 181 27.11 9.26 -5.07
C SER A 181 25.86 9.06 -5.92
N GLU A 182 24.96 8.22 -5.46
CA GLU A 182 23.64 7.98 -6.10
C GLU A 182 22.73 9.19 -5.99
N ILE A 183 22.73 9.85 -4.82
CA ILE A 183 22.01 11.10 -4.62
C ILE A 183 22.54 12.17 -5.57
N ALA A 184 23.84 12.41 -5.60
CA ALA A 184 24.47 13.38 -6.50
C ALA A 184 24.18 13.08 -7.98
N LYS A 185 24.23 11.81 -8.38
CA LYS A 185 23.92 11.39 -9.75
C LYS A 185 22.48 11.68 -10.13
N PHE A 186 21.52 11.43 -9.21
CA PHE A 186 20.11 11.76 -9.43
C PHE A 186 19.91 13.28 -9.52
N GLU A 187 20.55 14.04 -8.67
CA GLU A 187 20.51 15.51 -8.61
C GLU A 187 21.08 16.14 -9.88
N ASN A 188 22.18 15.63 -10.42
CA ASN A 188 22.75 16.08 -11.68
C ASN A 188 21.85 15.80 -12.88
N THR A 189 21.07 14.71 -12.85
CA THR A 189 20.10 14.38 -13.90
C THR A 189 18.84 15.23 -13.81
N HIS A 190 18.44 15.58 -12.59
CA HIS A 190 17.19 16.29 -12.30
C HIS A 190 17.49 17.62 -11.60
N PRO A 191 17.58 18.74 -12.33
CA PRO A 191 17.93 20.04 -11.76
C PRO A 191 16.86 20.56 -10.79
N VAL A 192 17.26 21.53 -9.96
CA VAL A 192 16.34 22.28 -9.11
C VAL A 192 15.23 22.91 -9.98
N GLY A 193 14.00 22.94 -9.47
CA GLY A 193 12.80 23.33 -10.23
C GLY A 193 12.10 22.16 -10.90
N SER A 194 12.74 20.97 -10.99
CA SER A 194 12.09 19.77 -11.52
C SER A 194 11.33 18.99 -10.45
N LYS A 195 10.19 18.39 -10.83
CA LYS A 195 9.40 17.54 -9.90
C LYS A 195 10.19 16.33 -9.35
N PRO A 196 11.05 15.64 -10.13
CA PRO A 196 11.88 14.56 -9.58
C PRO A 196 12.83 15.06 -8.49
N ARG A 197 13.44 16.25 -8.66
CA ARG A 197 14.31 16.85 -7.64
C ARG A 197 13.55 17.15 -6.36
N LEU A 198 12.35 17.72 -6.46
CA LEU A 198 11.48 17.98 -5.32
C LEU A 198 11.07 16.67 -4.62
N ALA A 199 10.74 15.63 -5.38
CA ALA A 199 10.40 14.33 -4.82
C ALA A 199 11.57 13.69 -4.04
N LEU A 200 12.78 13.76 -4.60
CA LEU A 200 14.00 13.33 -3.91
C LEU A 200 14.18 14.11 -2.60
N ALA A 201 14.13 15.45 -2.67
CA ALA A 201 14.36 16.33 -1.52
C ALA A 201 13.32 16.06 -0.40
N LEU A 202 12.03 16.01 -0.73
CA LEU A 202 11.00 15.68 0.25
C LEU A 202 11.25 14.32 0.91
N GLY A 203 11.63 13.29 0.13
CA GLY A 203 11.95 11.98 0.68
C GLY A 203 13.19 11.96 1.57
N LEU A 204 14.23 12.69 1.18
CA LEU A 204 15.54 12.69 1.82
C LEU A 204 15.59 13.56 3.07
N TYR A 205 15.00 14.77 3.03
CA TYR A 205 15.03 15.71 4.16
C TYR A 205 13.94 15.43 5.20
N THR A 206 12.80 14.83 4.80
CA THR A 206 11.74 14.52 5.77
C THR A 206 11.78 13.07 6.26
N GLY A 207 12.41 12.18 5.52
CA GLY A 207 12.43 10.75 5.83
C GLY A 207 11.05 10.09 5.81
N GLN A 208 10.02 10.71 5.24
CA GLN A 208 8.68 10.18 5.27
C GLN A 208 8.42 9.12 4.17
N ALA A 209 7.41 8.29 4.38
CA ALA A 209 7.06 7.26 3.40
C ALA A 209 6.41 7.91 2.15
N LYS A 210 6.50 7.23 1.00
CA LYS A 210 5.98 7.77 -0.27
C LYS A 210 4.53 8.25 -0.20
N GLN A 211 3.67 7.52 0.53
CA GLN A 211 2.26 7.89 0.66
C GLN A 211 2.04 9.14 1.51
N ASP A 212 2.95 9.42 2.44
CA ASP A 212 2.95 10.64 3.23
C ASP A 212 3.43 11.80 2.35
N VAL A 213 4.57 11.65 1.66
CA VAL A 213 5.19 12.70 0.83
C VAL A 213 4.27 13.17 -0.31
N ILE A 214 3.55 12.27 -0.98
CA ILE A 214 2.63 12.67 -2.06
C ILE A 214 1.39 13.44 -1.57
N ALA A 215 1.11 13.39 -0.29
CA ALA A 215 -0.01 14.11 0.32
C ALA A 215 0.42 15.41 1.01
N MET A 216 1.73 15.64 1.17
CA MET A 216 2.27 16.88 1.73
C MET A 216 2.07 18.05 0.77
N GLY A 217 1.77 19.21 1.34
CA GLY A 217 1.59 20.47 0.59
C GLY A 217 1.89 21.68 1.44
N PRO A 218 1.82 22.91 0.85
CA PRO A 218 2.18 24.15 1.52
C PRO A 218 1.47 24.38 2.86
N GLN A 219 0.21 23.95 2.98
CA GLN A 219 -0.61 24.10 4.18
C GLN A 219 -0.04 23.36 5.42
N HIS A 220 0.89 22.43 5.24
CA HIS A 220 1.53 21.67 6.30
C HIS A 220 2.80 22.34 6.83
N ILE A 221 3.24 23.46 6.21
CA ILE A 221 4.38 24.23 6.66
C ILE A 221 3.89 25.52 7.33
N ARG A 222 4.22 25.68 8.60
CA ARG A 222 3.96 26.90 9.37
C ARG A 222 5.24 27.31 10.09
N GLU A 223 5.61 28.58 10.00
CA GLU A 223 6.81 29.13 10.67
C GLU A 223 8.09 28.31 10.40
N GLY A 224 8.24 27.79 9.19
CA GLY A 224 9.40 26.99 8.80
C GLY A 224 9.36 25.52 9.26
N VAL A 225 8.31 25.08 9.97
CA VAL A 225 8.16 23.70 10.43
C VAL A 225 7.08 22.97 9.63
N LEU A 226 7.42 21.81 9.08
CA LEU A 226 6.49 20.88 8.44
C LEU A 226 5.91 19.97 9.53
N THR A 227 4.61 20.07 9.76
CA THR A 227 3.87 19.21 10.69
C THR A 227 3.08 18.16 9.92
N TRP A 228 3.23 16.89 10.27
CA TRP A 228 2.60 15.80 9.55
C TRP A 228 2.18 14.63 10.45
N VAL A 229 0.92 14.20 10.35
CA VAL A 229 0.44 12.96 10.98
C VAL A 229 0.62 11.81 9.99
N ARG A 230 1.43 10.82 10.35
CA ARG A 230 1.73 9.69 9.45
C ARG A 230 0.49 8.88 9.10
N MET A 231 0.19 8.75 7.80
CA MET A 231 -1.00 8.04 7.30
C MET A 231 -1.07 6.57 7.77
N LYS A 232 0.07 5.89 7.88
CA LYS A 232 0.13 4.50 8.35
C LYS A 232 -0.38 4.35 9.77
N THR A 233 -0.17 5.33 10.63
CA THR A 233 -0.49 5.28 12.06
C THR A 233 -1.63 6.21 12.47
N ALA A 234 -2.16 7.05 11.57
CA ALA A 234 -3.18 8.05 11.87
C ALA A 234 -4.40 7.51 12.62
N GLN A 235 -4.84 6.28 12.29
CA GLN A 235 -5.98 5.63 12.95
C GLN A 235 -5.60 4.75 14.16
N SER A 236 -4.34 4.73 14.57
CA SER A 236 -3.88 3.91 15.70
C SER A 236 -3.16 4.77 16.73
N THR A 237 -1.86 5.02 16.56
CA THR A 237 -1.04 5.81 17.49
C THR A 237 -1.01 7.29 17.13
N GLY A 238 -1.47 7.69 15.95
CA GLY A 238 -1.50 9.09 15.51
C GLY A 238 -0.12 9.77 15.57
N ILE A 239 0.96 9.03 15.19
CA ILE A 239 2.31 9.61 15.29
C ILE A 239 2.40 10.86 14.42
N GLU A 240 2.58 11.98 15.07
CA GLU A 240 2.85 13.28 14.47
C GLU A 240 4.34 13.55 14.45
N VAL A 241 4.83 14.13 13.38
CA VAL A 241 6.23 14.54 13.22
C VAL A 241 6.30 16.02 12.94
N TYR A 242 7.33 16.66 13.52
CA TYR A 242 7.63 18.07 13.38
C TYR A 242 9.03 18.18 12.76
N ILE A 243 9.11 18.66 11.54
CA ILE A 243 10.34 18.66 10.75
C ILE A 243 10.65 20.08 10.35
N GLU A 244 11.76 20.61 10.84
CA GLU A 244 12.26 21.89 10.39
C GLU A 244 12.59 21.83 8.90
N VAL A 245 12.06 22.76 8.13
CA VAL A 245 12.31 22.87 6.69
C VAL A 245 13.65 23.56 6.49
N GLN A 246 14.70 22.75 6.31
CA GLN A 246 16.06 23.23 6.06
C GLN A 246 16.10 24.13 4.82
N ALA A 247 17.09 25.03 4.76
CA ALA A 247 17.21 26.02 3.69
C ALA A 247 17.25 25.40 2.29
N GLU A 248 17.95 24.28 2.12
CA GLU A 248 18.03 23.56 0.84
C GLU A 248 16.68 23.00 0.40
N LEU A 249 15.92 22.41 1.35
CA LEU A 249 14.57 21.90 1.05
C LEU A 249 13.65 23.07 0.69
N ARG A 250 13.71 24.19 1.41
CA ARG A 250 12.94 25.39 1.13
C ARG A 250 13.23 25.92 -0.26
N HIS A 251 14.52 26.06 -0.62
CA HIS A 251 14.94 26.50 -1.93
C HIS A 251 14.36 25.61 -3.07
N ILE A 252 14.40 24.29 -2.90
CA ILE A 252 13.86 23.34 -3.89
C ILE A 252 12.33 23.43 -3.97
N ILE A 253 11.63 23.60 -2.85
CA ILE A 253 10.18 23.77 -2.82
C ILE A 253 9.79 25.04 -3.58
N ASP A 254 10.44 26.16 -3.27
CA ASP A 254 10.10 27.48 -3.83
C ASP A 254 10.43 27.55 -5.33
N ALA A 255 11.49 26.87 -5.78
CA ALA A 255 11.86 26.82 -7.19
C ALA A 255 11.01 25.86 -8.04
N THR A 256 10.24 24.96 -7.41
CA THR A 256 9.52 23.91 -8.15
C THR A 256 8.01 24.22 -8.25
N PRO A 257 7.41 24.29 -9.45
CA PRO A 257 5.96 24.46 -9.61
C PRO A 257 5.21 23.32 -8.88
N SER A 258 4.39 23.69 -7.92
CA SER A 258 3.62 22.77 -7.07
C SER A 258 2.11 23.03 -7.21
N GLY A 259 1.29 22.10 -6.73
CA GLY A 259 -0.15 22.29 -6.63
C GLY A 259 -0.55 23.06 -5.37
N HIS A 260 -1.78 23.57 -5.34
CA HIS A 260 -2.30 24.30 -4.18
C HIS A 260 -2.39 23.43 -2.91
N LEU A 261 -2.66 22.13 -3.04
CA LEU A 261 -2.86 21.21 -1.91
C LEU A 261 -1.73 20.20 -1.74
N THR A 262 -0.95 19.94 -2.78
CA THR A 262 0.17 18.99 -2.73
C THR A 262 1.38 19.54 -3.45
N PHE A 263 2.57 19.35 -2.90
CA PHE A 263 3.82 19.71 -3.55
C PHE A 263 4.02 18.95 -4.86
N LEU A 264 3.64 17.67 -4.87
CA LEU A 264 3.86 16.78 -6.01
C LEU A 264 2.55 16.52 -6.76
N THR A 265 2.53 16.91 -8.03
CA THR A 265 1.40 16.71 -8.95
C THR A 265 1.84 15.94 -10.19
N THR A 266 0.91 15.21 -10.81
CA THR A 266 1.09 14.57 -12.11
C THR A 266 1.29 15.63 -13.22
N ALA A 267 1.57 15.21 -14.45
CA ALA A 267 1.65 16.10 -15.59
C ALA A 267 0.30 16.83 -15.85
N ALA A 268 -0.81 16.20 -15.50
CA ALA A 268 -2.16 16.79 -15.59
C ALA A 268 -2.54 17.68 -14.39
N GLY A 269 -1.60 17.99 -13.49
CA GLY A 269 -1.86 18.84 -12.30
C GLY A 269 -2.60 18.13 -11.16
N ALA A 270 -2.98 16.86 -11.31
CA ALA A 270 -3.68 16.10 -10.27
C ALA A 270 -2.71 15.54 -9.22
N PRO A 271 -3.15 15.32 -7.96
CA PRO A 271 -2.36 14.63 -6.95
C PRO A 271 -1.97 13.19 -7.39
N PHE A 272 -0.79 12.74 -7.00
CA PHE A 272 -0.36 11.37 -7.26
C PHE A 272 -1.13 10.37 -6.40
N THR A 273 -1.47 9.20 -6.97
CA THR A 273 -1.71 7.99 -6.17
C THR A 273 -0.39 7.34 -5.78
N ALA A 274 -0.36 6.60 -4.67
CA ALA A 274 0.86 5.92 -4.21
C ALA A 274 1.42 4.91 -5.23
N GLU A 275 0.56 4.32 -6.06
CA GLU A 275 0.96 3.39 -7.13
C GLU A 275 1.59 4.14 -8.31
N ASN A 276 0.91 5.17 -8.81
CA ASN A 276 1.39 5.97 -9.95
C ASN A 276 2.68 6.69 -9.60
N PHE A 277 2.78 7.26 -8.39
CA PHE A 277 4.02 7.87 -7.91
C PHE A 277 5.18 6.87 -7.88
N GLY A 278 4.94 5.66 -7.38
CA GLY A 278 5.99 4.63 -7.34
C GLY A 278 6.52 4.26 -8.72
N LYS A 279 5.66 4.13 -9.72
CA LYS A 279 6.04 3.87 -11.11
C LYS A 279 6.77 5.06 -11.72
N TRP A 280 6.26 6.26 -11.52
CA TRP A 280 6.84 7.49 -12.01
C TRP A 280 8.23 7.74 -11.43
N PHE A 281 8.40 7.66 -10.09
CA PHE A 281 9.69 7.87 -9.45
C PHE A 281 10.72 6.82 -9.86
N LYS A 282 10.28 5.57 -10.08
CA LYS A 282 11.14 4.51 -10.61
C LYS A 282 11.64 4.82 -12.03
N ALA A 283 10.79 5.39 -12.87
CA ALA A 283 11.21 5.85 -14.20
C ALA A 283 12.27 6.96 -14.10
N GLN A 284 12.16 7.89 -13.12
CA GLN A 284 13.16 8.93 -12.90
C GLN A 284 14.50 8.33 -12.38
N CYS A 285 14.46 7.33 -11.51
CA CYS A 285 15.65 6.60 -11.11
C CYS A 285 16.33 5.93 -12.31
N ASN A 286 15.56 5.31 -13.18
CA ASN A 286 16.10 4.68 -14.39
C ASN A 286 16.74 5.70 -15.34
N ALA A 287 16.12 6.86 -15.52
CA ALA A 287 16.68 7.97 -16.32
C ALA A 287 18.02 8.48 -15.78
N ALA A 288 18.17 8.48 -14.46
CA ALA A 288 19.44 8.81 -13.80
C ALA A 288 20.45 7.64 -13.79
N GLY A 289 20.16 6.51 -14.46
CA GLY A 289 21.04 5.33 -14.45
C GLY A 289 21.15 4.66 -13.07
N LEU A 290 20.08 4.71 -12.27
CA LEU A 290 19.97 4.14 -10.91
C LEU A 290 18.82 3.11 -10.82
N PRO A 291 18.85 2.04 -11.63
CA PRO A 291 17.72 1.10 -11.70
C PRO A 291 17.48 0.28 -10.42
N HIS A 292 18.42 0.24 -9.49
CA HIS A 292 18.30 -0.43 -8.20
C HIS A 292 17.67 0.48 -7.11
N CYS A 293 17.68 1.78 -7.32
CA CYS A 293 17.16 2.78 -6.38
C CYS A 293 15.62 2.84 -6.36
N THR A 294 15.06 3.17 -5.21
CA THR A 294 13.63 3.32 -4.99
C THR A 294 13.37 4.46 -4.02
N PHE A 295 12.15 5.02 -4.04
CA PHE A 295 11.76 6.07 -3.09
C PHE A 295 11.90 5.65 -1.62
N HIS A 296 11.62 4.37 -1.30
CA HIS A 296 11.79 3.88 0.07
C HIS A 296 13.24 3.91 0.55
N GLY A 297 14.19 3.79 -0.37
CA GLY A 297 15.62 3.92 -0.06
C GLY A 297 16.01 5.30 0.46
N LEU A 298 15.30 6.36 0.07
CA LEU A 298 15.55 7.74 0.55
C LEU A 298 15.28 7.88 2.04
N ARG A 299 14.22 7.24 2.55
CA ARG A 299 13.93 7.23 3.99
C ARG A 299 15.05 6.54 4.79
N LYS A 300 15.66 5.49 4.21
CA LYS A 300 16.85 4.86 4.80
C LYS A 300 18.07 5.79 4.74
N ALA A 301 18.26 6.49 3.63
CA ALA A 301 19.33 7.47 3.47
C ALA A 301 19.20 8.62 4.46
N CYS A 302 17.98 9.14 4.67
CA CYS A 302 17.70 10.13 5.72
C CYS A 302 18.14 9.62 7.10
N ALA A 303 17.69 8.45 7.51
CA ALA A 303 18.04 7.88 8.82
C ALA A 303 19.56 7.60 8.92
N ARG A 304 20.21 7.19 7.83
CA ARG A 304 21.67 6.99 7.75
C ARG A 304 22.42 8.31 7.92
N ARG A 305 22.03 9.36 7.18
CA ARG A 305 22.64 10.71 7.30
C ARG A 305 22.55 11.24 8.72
N MET A 306 21.38 11.12 9.35
CA MET A 306 21.21 11.53 10.76
C MET A 306 22.11 10.73 11.70
N ALA A 307 22.24 9.42 11.50
CA ALA A 307 23.13 8.59 12.30
C ALA A 307 24.61 8.94 12.07
N GLU A 308 25.00 9.27 10.85
CA GLU A 308 26.36 9.74 10.49
C GLU A 308 26.65 11.14 11.09
N SER A 309 25.60 11.94 11.33
CA SER A 309 25.64 13.22 12.07
C SER A 309 25.46 13.06 13.58
N GLU A 310 25.70 11.86 14.11
CA GLU A 310 25.67 11.54 15.54
C GLU A 310 24.29 11.69 16.23
N CYS A 311 23.19 11.80 15.46
CA CYS A 311 21.85 11.80 16.02
C CYS A 311 21.55 10.47 16.73
N THR A 312 20.91 10.58 17.87
CA THR A 312 20.46 9.43 18.66
C THR A 312 19.33 8.67 17.95
N PRO A 313 19.12 7.38 18.22
CA PRO A 313 17.97 6.63 17.68
C PRO A 313 16.61 7.27 17.99
N HIS A 314 16.49 7.99 19.11
CA HIS A 314 15.26 8.70 19.47
C HIS A 314 15.02 9.94 18.59
N GLU A 315 16.04 10.74 18.31
CA GLU A 315 15.96 11.88 17.40
C GLU A 315 15.60 11.42 15.98
N ILE A 316 16.27 10.35 15.51
CA ILE A 316 15.95 9.75 14.20
C ILE A 316 14.49 9.24 14.16
N ALA A 317 14.02 8.62 15.25
CA ALA A 317 12.63 8.17 15.36
C ALA A 317 11.66 9.35 15.36
N ALA A 318 11.97 10.46 16.02
CA ALA A 318 11.15 11.66 16.08
C ALA A 318 10.95 12.25 14.67
N VAL A 319 12.01 12.43 13.90
CA VAL A 319 11.93 12.94 12.51
C VAL A 319 11.25 11.96 11.57
N THR A 320 11.69 10.70 11.58
CA THR A 320 11.18 9.70 10.64
C THR A 320 9.82 9.13 11.06
N GLY A 321 9.39 9.33 12.31
CA GLY A 321 8.14 8.82 12.87
C GLY A 321 8.12 7.28 13.01
N HIS A 322 9.23 6.64 13.33
CA HIS A 322 9.24 5.21 13.63
C HIS A 322 8.62 4.94 15.00
N ALA A 323 7.67 4.01 15.06
CA ALA A 323 7.03 3.60 16.32
C ALA A 323 7.94 2.71 17.18
N SER A 324 9.02 2.17 16.62
CA SER A 324 9.93 1.24 17.29
C SER A 324 11.38 1.57 16.97
N LEU A 325 12.20 1.71 17.99
CA LEU A 325 13.64 1.90 17.86
C LEU A 325 14.33 0.75 17.13
N LYS A 326 13.79 -0.46 17.23
CA LYS A 326 14.32 -1.63 16.52
C LYS A 326 14.31 -1.46 14.99
N GLU A 327 13.35 -0.67 14.46
CA GLU A 327 13.35 -0.31 13.04
C GLU A 327 14.44 0.70 12.72
N VAL A 328 14.66 1.69 13.59
CA VAL A 328 15.72 2.71 13.46
C VAL A 328 17.09 2.06 13.53
N GLU A 329 17.35 1.21 14.52
CA GLU A 329 18.61 0.49 14.69
C GLU A 329 19.02 -0.28 13.42
N ARG A 330 18.05 -0.82 12.69
CA ARG A 330 18.32 -1.51 11.43
C ARG A 330 18.95 -0.59 10.39
N TYR A 331 18.57 0.69 10.37
CA TYR A 331 19.09 1.68 9.41
C TYR A 331 20.39 2.32 9.88
N THR A 332 20.55 2.46 11.19
CA THR A 332 21.72 3.15 11.78
C THR A 332 22.88 2.23 12.14
N ARG A 333 22.62 0.91 12.19
CA ARG A 333 23.62 -0.08 12.67
C ARG A 333 24.97 0.00 11.96
N ALA A 334 24.98 0.24 10.65
CA ALA A 334 26.22 0.33 9.89
C ALA A 334 26.98 1.64 10.18
N ALA A 335 26.27 2.77 10.23
CA ALA A 335 26.82 4.08 10.56
C ALA A 335 27.34 4.10 12.01
N SER A 336 26.53 3.66 12.96
CA SER A 336 26.93 3.57 14.36
C SER A 336 28.16 2.68 14.57
N ARG A 337 28.26 1.55 13.87
CA ARG A 337 29.42 0.66 13.97
C ARG A 337 30.71 1.31 13.46
N LYS A 338 30.64 2.05 12.34
CA LYS A 338 31.78 2.77 11.78
C LYS A 338 32.25 3.88 12.75
N LEU A 339 31.33 4.69 13.24
CA LEU A 339 31.61 5.78 14.22
C LEU A 339 32.20 5.22 15.52
N LEU A 340 31.61 4.17 16.07
CA LEU A 340 32.10 3.52 17.28
C LEU A 340 33.50 2.94 17.08
N ALA A 341 33.78 2.32 15.94
CA ALA A 341 35.10 1.79 15.59
C ALA A 341 36.14 2.93 15.49
N GLN A 342 35.80 4.03 14.82
CA GLN A 342 36.67 5.21 14.69
C GLN A 342 36.95 5.85 16.08
N SER A 343 35.92 6.03 16.88
CA SER A 343 36.04 6.56 18.25
C SER A 343 36.91 5.65 19.13
N ALA A 344 36.73 4.34 19.08
CA ALA A 344 37.53 3.39 19.82
C ALA A 344 39.01 3.47 19.40
N MET A 345 39.29 3.50 18.11
CA MET A 345 40.68 3.62 17.60
C MET A 345 41.34 4.97 17.94
N ALA A 346 40.54 6.07 17.96
CA ALA A 346 41.03 7.37 18.41
C ALA A 346 41.42 7.36 19.91
N LYS A 347 40.66 6.69 20.75
CA LYS A 347 41.00 6.51 22.19
C LYS A 347 42.25 5.68 22.38
N VAL A 348 42.39 4.59 21.63
CA VAL A 348 43.66 3.77 21.67
C VAL A 348 44.84 4.58 21.23
N ARG A 349 44.76 5.36 20.16
CA ARG A 349 45.81 6.21 19.64
C ARG A 349 46.28 7.30 20.66
N LYS A 350 45.31 7.90 21.36
CA LYS A 350 45.63 8.87 22.45
C LYS A 350 46.42 8.21 23.58
N ARG A 351 46.10 6.96 23.94
CA ARG A 351 46.79 6.22 25.00
C ARG A 351 48.25 5.88 24.61
N THR A 352 48.51 5.52 23.35
CA THR A 352 49.84 5.21 22.85
C THR A 352 50.71 6.45 22.64
N ALA A 353 50.14 7.63 22.49
CA ALA A 353 50.86 8.89 22.38
C ALA A 353 51.18 9.52 23.76
N SER A 354 50.68 8.96 24.85
CA SER A 354 50.88 9.42 26.23
C SER A 354 51.88 8.52 26.99
N VAL A 355 52.53 7.57 26.33
CA VAL A 355 53.63 6.73 26.80
C VAL A 355 54.88 7.09 26.03
#